data_c4e5be5eaba375540d0069150a85e7d3
#
_entry.id   c4e5be5eaba375540d0069150a85e7d3
#
_cell.length_a   1.000
_cell.length_b   1.000
_cell.length_c   1.000
_cell.angle_alpha   90.00
_cell.angle_beta   90.00
_cell.angle_gamma   90.00
#
_symmetry.space_group_name_H-M   'P 1'
#
loop_
_entity.id
_entity.type
_entity.pdbx_description
1 polymer ?
#
loop_
_entity_poly.entity_id
_entity_poly.type
_entity_poly.pdbx_seq_one_letter_code
_entity_poly.pdbx_strand_id
1 'polypeptide(L)'
;MKNIKPFGPSIGKTKISKKFFDKLNKKFDIKSKSKKIDYSSKLASQIKRELKISNDFIKQNLEKELKNNIKIFLSNEKIKNVKEIKILNLWVVRQFKGEYNPIHYHEGDLSGVGYLKLPKGMLNN
;
A
#
# COMPACT_ATOMS: atom_id res chain seq x y z
N MET A 1 -10.14 10.91 7.31
CA MET A 1 -9.19 9.93 7.88
C MET A 1 -9.38 9.90 9.39
N LYS A 2 -9.36 8.73 10.01
CA LYS A 2 -9.36 8.55 11.47
C LYS A 2 -7.99 8.02 11.88
N ASN A 3 -7.34 8.67 12.85
CA ASN A 3 -6.10 8.19 13.44
C ASN A 3 -6.41 7.49 14.77
N ILE A 4 -5.77 6.37 15.01
CA ILE A 4 -5.86 5.59 16.24
C ILE A 4 -4.46 5.21 16.73
N LYS A 5 -4.30 4.99 18.02
CA LYS A 5 -3.02 4.60 18.65
C LYS A 5 -3.22 3.33 19.49
N PRO A 6 -3.30 2.16 18.86
CA PRO A 6 -3.62 0.93 19.59
C PRO A 6 -2.48 0.48 20.52
N PHE A 7 -1.21 0.71 20.13
CA PHE A 7 -0.02 0.21 20.84
C PHE A 7 1.16 1.19 20.79
N GLY A 8 0.91 2.48 20.81
CA GLY A 8 1.96 3.51 20.72
C GLY A 8 2.05 4.16 19.34
N PRO A 9 2.41 3.47 18.23
CA PRO A 9 2.41 4.08 16.90
C PRO A 9 1.02 4.52 16.46
N SER A 10 0.94 5.66 15.79
CA SER A 10 -0.33 6.12 15.22
C SER A 10 -0.66 5.38 13.94
N ILE A 11 -1.92 5.01 13.78
CA ILE A 11 -2.45 4.41 12.55
C ILE A 11 -3.52 5.31 11.97
N GLY A 12 -3.32 5.78 10.74
CA GLY A 12 -4.32 6.50 9.97
C GLY A 12 -5.12 5.54 9.07
N LYS A 13 -6.44 5.50 9.20
CA LYS A 13 -7.33 4.70 8.35
C LYS A 13 -8.16 5.61 7.45
N THR A 14 -8.14 5.34 6.15
CA THR A 14 -8.92 6.07 5.15
C THR A 14 -9.40 5.15 4.03
N LYS A 15 -10.41 5.59 3.29
CA LYS A 15 -10.82 4.92 2.05
C LYS A 15 -10.04 5.52 0.88
N ILE A 16 -9.55 4.68 -0.01
CA ILE A 16 -9.00 5.11 -1.30
C ILE A 16 -10.11 5.41 -2.30
N SER A 17 -9.85 6.31 -3.24
CA SER A 17 -10.84 6.63 -4.27
C SER A 17 -11.09 5.45 -5.21
N LYS A 18 -12.31 5.39 -5.77
CA LYS A 18 -12.63 4.37 -6.78
C LYS A 18 -11.67 4.45 -7.97
N LYS A 19 -11.32 5.66 -8.41
CA LYS A 19 -10.37 5.88 -9.51
C LYS A 19 -9.00 5.28 -9.23
N PHE A 20 -8.47 5.44 -8.03
CA PHE A 20 -7.20 4.85 -7.60
C PHE A 20 -7.28 3.31 -7.62
N PHE A 21 -8.34 2.78 -7.02
CA PHE A 21 -8.62 1.35 -6.98
C PHE A 21 -8.72 0.73 -8.38
N ASP A 22 -9.50 1.34 -9.28
CA ASP A 22 -9.71 0.84 -10.64
C ASP A 22 -8.40 0.82 -11.46
N LYS A 23 -7.54 1.85 -11.29
CA LYS A 23 -6.23 1.90 -11.96
C LYS A 23 -5.32 0.76 -11.53
N LEU A 24 -5.24 0.48 -10.24
CA LEU A 24 -4.46 -0.63 -9.71
C LEU A 24 -5.02 -1.98 -10.17
N ASN A 25 -6.32 -2.19 -10.06
CA ASN A 25 -6.94 -3.44 -10.49
C ASN A 25 -6.75 -3.68 -11.99
N LYS A 26 -6.98 -2.67 -12.84
CA LYS A 26 -6.76 -2.80 -14.29
C LYS A 26 -5.34 -3.22 -14.63
N LYS A 27 -4.35 -2.65 -13.94
CA LYS A 27 -2.93 -2.94 -14.21
C LYS A 27 -2.46 -4.25 -13.59
N PHE A 28 -2.97 -4.62 -12.43
CA PHE A 28 -2.47 -5.73 -11.61
C PHE A 28 -3.50 -6.84 -11.40
N ASP A 29 -4.57 -6.92 -12.19
CA ASP A 29 -5.52 -8.02 -12.08
C ASP A 29 -4.85 -9.38 -12.34
N ILE A 30 -5.36 -10.42 -11.68
CA ILE A 30 -4.87 -11.80 -11.77
C ILE A 30 -4.86 -12.30 -13.21
N LYS A 31 -5.81 -11.85 -14.05
CA LYS A 31 -5.92 -12.22 -15.47
C LYS A 31 -4.92 -11.51 -16.37
N SER A 32 -4.23 -10.49 -15.90
CA SER A 32 -3.26 -9.74 -16.71
C SER A 32 -2.01 -10.58 -16.94
N LYS A 33 -1.81 -11.00 -18.20
CA LYS A 33 -0.63 -11.76 -18.67
C LYS A 33 0.66 -10.91 -18.78
N SER A 34 0.66 -9.67 -18.31
CA SER A 34 1.85 -8.81 -18.41
C SER A 34 3.02 -9.44 -17.63
N LYS A 35 4.18 -9.55 -18.28
CA LYS A 35 5.47 -9.86 -17.66
C LYS A 35 5.81 -8.73 -16.67
N LYS A 36 5.33 -8.84 -15.46
CA LYS A 36 5.59 -7.87 -14.38
C LYS A 36 6.81 -8.36 -13.63
N ILE A 37 7.64 -7.42 -13.21
CA ILE A 37 8.83 -7.74 -12.44
C ILE A 37 8.37 -8.34 -11.10
N ASP A 38 8.67 -9.61 -10.92
CA ASP A 38 8.45 -10.32 -9.67
C ASP A 38 9.54 -9.89 -8.67
N TYR A 39 9.12 -9.37 -7.54
CA TYR A 39 9.97 -8.85 -6.47
C TYR A 39 10.05 -9.77 -5.27
N SER A 40 9.34 -10.91 -5.31
CA SER A 40 9.20 -11.84 -4.17
C SER A 40 10.54 -12.33 -3.63
N SER A 41 11.54 -12.52 -4.51
CA SER A 41 12.89 -12.97 -4.11
C SER A 41 13.69 -11.94 -3.29
N LYS A 42 13.27 -10.67 -3.27
CA LYS A 42 13.95 -9.58 -2.57
C LYS A 42 13.28 -9.19 -1.25
N LEU A 43 12.16 -9.80 -0.92
CA LEU A 43 11.37 -9.47 0.25
C LEU A 43 11.31 -10.68 1.20
N ALA A 44 11.31 -10.41 2.49
CA ALA A 44 11.37 -11.44 3.55
C ALA A 44 10.07 -12.27 3.67
N SER A 45 9.24 -12.34 2.63
CA SER A 45 7.94 -12.97 2.68
C SER A 45 7.93 -14.38 2.09
N GLN A 46 7.05 -15.23 2.60
CA GLN A 46 6.71 -16.52 1.97
C GLN A 46 5.59 -16.35 0.92
N ILE A 47 5.45 -15.16 0.37
CA ILE A 47 4.45 -14.80 -0.63
C ILE A 47 5.05 -15.02 -2.02
N LYS A 48 4.35 -15.78 -2.85
CA LYS A 48 4.82 -16.17 -4.18
C LYS A 48 4.76 -15.05 -5.21
N ARG A 49 4.04 -13.95 -4.97
CA ARG A 49 3.88 -12.88 -5.95
C ARG A 49 3.81 -11.49 -5.34
N GLU A 50 4.90 -10.79 -5.43
CA GLU A 50 5.02 -9.38 -5.10
C GLU A 50 5.47 -8.60 -6.34
N LEU A 51 4.63 -7.68 -6.81
CA LEU A 51 4.81 -7.00 -8.07
C LEU A 51 5.13 -5.52 -7.83
N LYS A 52 6.36 -5.10 -8.13
CA LYS A 52 6.75 -3.70 -8.02
C LYS A 52 5.94 -2.81 -8.96
N ILE A 53 5.51 -1.67 -8.48
CA ILE A 53 4.86 -0.64 -9.28
C ILE A 53 5.94 0.32 -9.78
N SER A 54 5.98 0.59 -11.09
CA SER A 54 6.96 1.51 -11.66
C SER A 54 6.75 2.94 -11.18
N ASN A 55 7.84 3.69 -11.02
CA ASN A 55 7.80 5.08 -10.59
C ASN A 55 6.94 5.96 -11.51
N ASP A 56 6.99 5.73 -12.83
CA ASP A 56 6.16 6.49 -13.78
C ASP A 56 4.67 6.23 -13.55
N PHE A 57 4.28 4.99 -13.30
CA PHE A 57 2.89 4.70 -12.98
C PHE A 57 2.45 5.33 -11.66
N ILE A 58 3.32 5.33 -10.66
CA ILE A 58 3.06 5.99 -9.37
C ILE A 58 2.82 7.48 -9.60
N LYS A 59 3.76 8.18 -10.24
CA LYS A 59 3.68 9.61 -10.51
C LYS A 59 2.42 10.00 -11.27
N GLN A 60 2.10 9.29 -12.34
CA GLN A 60 0.97 9.61 -13.20
C GLN A 60 -0.39 9.28 -12.59
N ASN A 61 -0.47 8.28 -11.72
CA ASN A 61 -1.74 7.70 -11.34
C ASN A 61 -2.06 7.69 -9.85
N LEU A 62 -1.07 7.61 -8.98
CA LEU A 62 -1.24 7.31 -7.58
C LEU A 62 -0.70 8.37 -6.64
N GLU A 63 0.38 9.04 -7.01
CA GLU A 63 1.17 9.89 -6.13
C GLU A 63 0.35 11.00 -5.49
N LYS A 64 -0.50 11.67 -6.27
CA LYS A 64 -1.32 12.79 -5.78
C LYS A 64 -2.22 12.38 -4.61
N GLU A 65 -2.92 11.25 -4.75
CA GLU A 65 -3.82 10.77 -3.70
C GLU A 65 -3.06 10.26 -2.49
N LEU A 66 -1.96 9.52 -2.69
CA LEU A 66 -1.12 9.02 -1.61
C LEU A 66 -0.54 10.18 -0.80
N LYS A 67 0.08 11.17 -1.46
CA LYS A 67 0.64 12.34 -0.78
C LYS A 67 -0.43 13.15 -0.04
N ASN A 68 -1.63 13.27 -0.60
CA ASN A 68 -2.73 13.95 0.08
C ASN A 68 -3.15 13.22 1.36
N ASN A 69 -3.29 11.88 1.29
CA ASN A 69 -3.62 11.08 2.47
C ASN A 69 -2.54 11.16 3.55
N ILE A 70 -1.27 11.15 3.16
CA ILE A 70 -0.14 11.34 4.08
C ILE A 70 -0.20 12.72 4.74
N LYS A 71 -0.45 13.80 3.98
CA LYS A 71 -0.61 15.16 4.54
C LYS A 71 -1.71 15.24 5.59
N ILE A 72 -2.86 14.61 5.31
CA ILE A 72 -3.98 14.56 6.27
C ILE A 72 -3.56 13.81 7.54
N PHE A 73 -2.85 12.67 7.38
CA PHE A 73 -2.34 11.91 8.53
C PHE A 73 -1.39 12.76 9.39
N LEU A 74 -0.39 13.39 8.77
CA LEU A 74 0.58 14.24 9.44
C LEU A 74 -0.09 15.42 10.17
N SER A 75 -1.07 16.05 9.53
CA SER A 75 -1.85 17.14 10.14
C SER A 75 -2.61 16.67 11.38
N ASN A 76 -3.25 15.49 11.33
CA ASN A 76 -3.95 14.91 12.47
C ASN A 76 -3.01 14.56 13.64
N GLU A 77 -1.78 14.17 13.33
CA GLU A 77 -0.73 13.91 14.32
C GLU A 77 0.00 15.19 14.78
N LYS A 78 -0.43 16.37 14.29
CA LYS A 78 0.20 17.67 14.58
C LYS A 78 1.68 17.73 14.21
N ILE A 79 2.11 16.91 13.26
CA ILE A 79 3.48 16.92 12.73
C ILE A 79 3.61 18.09 11.75
N LYS A 80 4.43 19.05 12.10
CA LYS A 80 4.70 20.28 11.35
C LYS A 80 6.08 20.19 10.69
N ASN A 81 6.36 21.15 9.77
CA ASN A 81 7.67 21.32 9.14
C ASN A 81 8.14 20.16 8.25
N VAL A 82 7.20 19.42 7.66
CA VAL A 82 7.52 18.41 6.65
C VAL A 82 7.90 19.12 5.35
N LYS A 83 9.18 19.08 4.98
CA LYS A 83 9.70 19.74 3.77
C LYS A 83 9.26 19.05 2.50
N GLU A 84 9.28 17.71 2.49
CA GLU A 84 8.98 16.92 1.31
C GLU A 84 8.35 15.57 1.70
N ILE A 85 7.50 15.04 0.84
CA ILE A 85 6.97 13.67 0.93
C ILE A 85 7.44 12.91 -0.31
N LYS A 86 8.26 11.89 -0.11
CA LYS A 86 8.75 10.98 -1.15
C LYS A 86 8.11 9.61 -0.99
N ILE A 87 7.65 9.03 -2.11
CA ILE A 87 7.20 7.64 -2.14
C ILE A 87 8.41 6.80 -2.54
N LEU A 88 8.99 6.09 -1.59
CA LEU A 88 10.20 5.30 -1.81
C LEU A 88 9.92 4.05 -2.63
N ASN A 89 8.95 3.25 -2.17
CA ASN A 89 8.58 2.00 -2.80
C ASN A 89 7.07 1.79 -2.74
N LEU A 90 6.55 1.15 -3.77
CA LEU A 90 5.16 0.69 -3.82
C LEU A 90 5.09 -0.62 -4.59
N TRP A 91 4.39 -1.61 -4.04
CA TRP A 91 4.20 -2.91 -4.67
C TRP A 91 2.81 -3.47 -4.38
N VAL A 92 2.40 -4.44 -5.19
CA VAL A 92 1.14 -5.17 -5.01
C VAL A 92 1.48 -6.58 -4.56
N VAL A 93 0.93 -6.97 -3.44
CA VAL A 93 1.03 -8.32 -2.89
C VAL A 93 -0.22 -9.11 -3.28
N ARG A 94 -0.02 -10.33 -3.77
CA ARG A 94 -1.08 -11.32 -3.98
C ARG A 94 -0.86 -12.47 -3.02
N GLN A 95 -1.63 -12.48 -1.97
CA GLN A 95 -1.55 -13.51 -0.93
C GLN A 95 -2.67 -14.52 -1.10
N PHE A 96 -2.31 -15.78 -1.11
CA PHE A 96 -3.23 -16.91 -1.22
C PHE A 96 -3.35 -17.68 0.11
N LYS A 97 -4.27 -18.66 0.14
CA LYS A 97 -4.46 -19.49 1.33
C LYS A 97 -3.15 -20.17 1.75
N GLY A 98 -2.80 -20.04 3.02
CA GLY A 98 -1.57 -20.62 3.60
C GLY A 98 -0.31 -19.75 3.44
N GLU A 99 -0.37 -18.69 2.67
CA GLU A 99 0.72 -17.71 2.57
C GLU A 99 0.63 -16.68 3.69
N TYR A 100 1.77 -16.27 4.23
CA TYR A 100 1.84 -15.22 5.24
C TYR A 100 3.08 -14.36 5.05
N ASN A 101 3.01 -13.16 5.57
CA ASN A 101 4.13 -12.24 5.61
C ASN A 101 4.67 -12.23 7.04
N PRO A 102 5.92 -12.72 7.29
CA PRO A 102 6.49 -12.73 8.62
C PRO A 102 6.69 -11.30 9.15
N ILE A 103 6.96 -11.18 10.44
CA ILE A 103 7.30 -9.88 11.04
C ILE A 103 8.54 -9.35 10.35
N HIS A 104 8.45 -8.14 9.82
CA HIS A 104 9.52 -7.47 9.10
C HIS A 104 9.39 -5.94 9.31
N TYR A 105 10.42 -5.22 8.93
CA TYR A 105 10.43 -3.76 8.97
C TYR A 105 10.50 -3.18 7.55
N HIS A 106 10.06 -1.96 7.41
CA HIS A 106 10.18 -1.17 6.19
C HIS A 106 11.07 0.05 6.44
N GLU A 107 11.85 0.41 5.44
CA GLU A 107 12.56 1.67 5.42
C GLU A 107 11.58 2.84 5.24
N GLY A 108 11.95 4.01 5.76
CA GLY A 108 11.19 5.25 5.66
C GLY A 108 10.45 5.61 6.94
N ASP A 109 9.95 6.85 6.97
CA ASP A 109 9.29 7.42 8.14
C ASP A 109 7.84 6.94 8.30
N LEU A 110 7.22 6.53 7.20
CA LEU A 110 5.85 6.04 7.14
C LEU A 110 5.74 4.82 6.23
N SER A 111 4.98 3.84 6.67
CA SER A 111 4.57 2.71 5.85
C SER A 111 3.05 2.62 5.80
N GLY A 112 2.51 1.98 4.76
CA GLY A 112 1.07 1.84 4.60
C GLY A 112 0.69 0.57 3.87
N VAL A 113 -0.51 0.08 4.14
CA VAL A 113 -1.10 -1.05 3.43
C VAL A 113 -2.48 -0.67 2.91
N GLY A 114 -2.78 -1.09 1.70
CA GLY A 114 -4.09 -0.93 1.09
C GLY A 114 -4.66 -2.28 0.64
N TYR A 115 -5.91 -2.54 0.98
CA TYR A 115 -6.60 -3.77 0.58
C TYR A 115 -7.41 -3.53 -0.69
N LEU A 116 -7.01 -4.17 -1.79
CA LEU A 116 -7.68 -4.07 -3.09
C LEU A 116 -8.78 -5.13 -3.25
N LYS A 117 -8.53 -6.34 -2.78
CA LYS A 117 -9.49 -7.44 -2.78
C LYS A 117 -9.34 -8.24 -1.49
N LEU A 118 -10.45 -8.54 -0.85
CA LEU A 118 -10.50 -9.40 0.32
C LEU A 118 -11.39 -10.60 0.03
N PRO A 119 -11.08 -11.78 0.59
CA PRO A 119 -11.99 -12.91 0.57
C PRO A 119 -13.34 -12.56 1.19
N LYS A 120 -14.43 -13.12 0.66
CA LYS A 120 -15.80 -12.83 1.16
C LYS A 120 -15.94 -13.05 2.67
N GLY A 121 -15.30 -14.07 3.23
CA GLY A 121 -15.36 -14.36 4.67
C GLY A 121 -14.65 -13.33 5.58
N MET A 122 -13.78 -12.47 5.02
CA MET A 122 -13.12 -11.39 5.80
C MET A 122 -13.90 -10.09 5.83
N LEU A 123 -14.99 -10.00 5.08
CA LEU A 123 -15.82 -8.78 5.00
C LEU A 123 -16.96 -8.76 6.02
N ASN A 124 -17.20 -9.88 6.70
CA ASN A 124 -18.36 -10.08 7.59
C ASN A 124 -18.00 -10.10 9.09
N ASN A 125 -16.83 -9.58 9.44
CA ASN A 125 -16.42 -9.42 10.85
C ASN A 125 -16.29 -7.94 11.22
#